data_1fd568180eee54595b03a2bd5505d4a1
#
_entry.id   1fd568180eee54595b03a2bd5505d4a1
#
_cell.length_a   1.000
_cell.length_b   1.000
_cell.length_c   1.000
_cell.angle_alpha   90.00
_cell.angle_beta   90.00
_cell.angle_gamma   90.00
#
_symmetry.space_group_name_H-M   'P 1'
#
loop_
_entity.id
_entity.type
_entity.pdbx_description
1 polymer ?
#
loop_
_entity_poly.entity_id
_entity_poly.type
_entity_poly.pdbx_seq_one_letter_code
_entity_poly.pdbx_strand_id
1 'polypeptide(L)'
;ITARGKLPILVGGTHFYFDALLHGLPTGVDANPELRKELETLSTEELFARIREKDPRRATELDPKNRRRLVRALEIIDSLGIVPLRHSLFGPIGQNKEYIVQWIIIDPSKDILRKRLDEREATKFPRGLIDEARHVRDEVGDIRLNELGLEYKVVGEFLRGERTEESLLPTLSAKLWQYARRQKAWLRKLGH
;
A
#
# COMPACT_ATOMS: atom_id res chain seq x y z
N ILE A 1 3.29 -17.80 -19.28
CA ILE A 1 4.76 -17.92 -19.23
C ILE A 1 5.09 -19.41 -19.07
N THR A 2 4.61 -20.06 -18.01
CA THR A 2 4.89 -21.45 -17.68
C THR A 2 4.47 -22.43 -18.79
N ALA A 3 3.28 -22.24 -19.39
CA ALA A 3 2.81 -23.02 -20.52
C ALA A 3 3.74 -22.95 -21.76
N ARG A 4 4.63 -21.97 -21.80
CA ARG A 4 5.67 -21.79 -22.83
C ARG A 4 7.04 -22.31 -22.39
N GLY A 5 7.12 -23.07 -21.30
CA GLY A 5 8.36 -23.58 -20.72
C GLY A 5 9.33 -22.51 -20.20
N LYS A 6 8.82 -21.30 -19.89
CA LYS A 6 9.63 -20.16 -19.41
C LYS A 6 9.41 -19.91 -17.94
N LEU A 7 10.47 -19.46 -17.24
CA LEU A 7 10.42 -19.08 -15.84
C LEU A 7 9.66 -17.74 -15.68
N PRO A 8 8.60 -17.69 -14.86
CA PRO A 8 7.95 -16.42 -14.53
C PRO A 8 8.82 -15.60 -13.57
N ILE A 9 9.04 -14.33 -13.92
CA ILE A 9 9.77 -13.36 -13.09
C ILE A 9 8.81 -12.22 -12.75
N LEU A 10 8.60 -11.98 -11.45
CA LEU A 10 7.80 -10.89 -10.94
C LEU A 10 8.73 -9.79 -10.44
N VAL A 11 8.55 -8.56 -10.95
CA VAL A 11 9.39 -7.41 -10.59
C VAL A 11 8.52 -6.28 -10.07
N GLY A 12 8.89 -5.68 -8.95
CA GLY A 12 8.17 -4.53 -8.41
C GLY A 12 8.62 -4.13 -7.02
N GLY A 13 8.11 -3.00 -6.53
CA GLY A 13 8.40 -2.47 -5.19
C GLY A 13 7.19 -2.50 -4.25
N THR A 14 5.99 -2.87 -4.73
CA THR A 14 4.78 -2.92 -3.91
C THR A 14 4.61 -4.30 -3.30
N HIS A 15 5.20 -4.48 -2.14
CA HIS A 15 5.23 -5.77 -1.43
C HIS A 15 3.85 -6.36 -1.16
N PHE A 16 2.83 -5.52 -1.00
CA PHE A 16 1.46 -5.97 -0.81
C PHE A 16 0.97 -6.85 -1.97
N TYR A 17 1.35 -6.54 -3.20
CA TYR A 17 0.97 -7.37 -4.35
C TYR A 17 1.67 -8.73 -4.35
N PHE A 18 2.92 -8.78 -3.96
CA PHE A 18 3.63 -10.06 -3.77
C PHE A 18 2.98 -10.86 -2.63
N ASP A 19 2.70 -10.22 -1.50
CA ASP A 19 2.02 -10.87 -0.37
C ASP A 19 0.64 -11.39 -0.76
N ALA A 20 -0.14 -10.58 -1.49
CA ALA A 20 -1.45 -10.97 -1.98
C ALA A 20 -1.39 -12.14 -2.96
N LEU A 21 -0.40 -12.17 -3.84
CA LEU A 21 -0.21 -13.25 -4.80
C LEU A 21 0.21 -14.55 -4.10
N LEU A 22 1.15 -14.46 -3.16
CA LEU A 22 1.72 -15.65 -2.50
C LEU A 22 0.84 -16.21 -1.38
N HIS A 23 0.14 -15.34 -0.65
CA HIS A 23 -0.63 -15.73 0.54
C HIS A 23 -2.14 -15.54 0.39
N GLY A 24 -2.58 -15.00 -0.75
CA GLY A 24 -3.98 -14.66 -0.98
C GLY A 24 -4.45 -13.41 -0.22
N LEU A 25 -5.64 -13.01 -0.54
CA LEU A 25 -6.39 -11.97 0.18
C LEU A 25 -7.67 -12.58 0.72
N PRO A 26 -8.20 -12.09 1.84
CA PRO A 26 -9.59 -12.35 2.22
C PRO A 26 -10.47 -11.76 1.10
N THR A 27 -10.93 -12.60 0.20
CA THR A 27 -11.71 -12.20 -0.99
C THR A 27 -13.20 -12.47 -0.77
N GLY A 28 -14.04 -11.90 -1.60
CA GLY A 28 -15.48 -12.15 -1.61
C GLY A 28 -16.32 -11.22 -0.74
N VAL A 29 -15.71 -10.20 -0.14
CA VAL A 29 -16.45 -9.15 0.60
C VAL A 29 -16.14 -7.80 -0.01
N ASP A 30 -17.15 -7.17 -0.59
CA ASP A 30 -17.05 -5.80 -1.08
C ASP A 30 -17.00 -4.78 0.06
N ALA A 31 -16.59 -3.56 -0.26
CA ALA A 31 -16.65 -2.46 0.69
C ALA A 31 -18.11 -2.10 0.99
N ASN A 32 -18.46 -1.97 2.26
CA ASN A 32 -19.78 -1.52 2.70
C ASN A 32 -19.70 -0.06 3.18
N PRO A 33 -20.08 0.93 2.34
CA PRO A 33 -19.96 2.35 2.69
C PRO A 33 -20.84 2.74 3.89
N GLU A 34 -21.98 2.10 4.06
CA GLU A 34 -22.91 2.39 5.16
C GLU A 34 -22.36 1.89 6.50
N LEU A 35 -21.90 0.65 6.53
CA LEU A 35 -21.22 0.11 7.69
C LEU A 35 -19.96 0.92 8.04
N ARG A 36 -19.21 1.38 7.04
CA ARG A 36 -18.05 2.25 7.29
C ARG A 36 -18.41 3.53 7.99
N LYS A 37 -19.49 4.20 7.58
CA LYS A 37 -19.99 5.40 8.26
C LYS A 37 -20.32 5.14 9.72
N GLU A 38 -20.98 4.02 10.02
CA GLU A 38 -21.25 3.60 11.40
C GLU A 38 -19.93 3.38 12.16
N LEU A 39 -19.00 2.59 11.60
CA LEU A 39 -17.73 2.29 12.23
C LEU A 39 -16.83 3.51 12.40
N GLU A 40 -16.98 4.55 11.57
CA GLU A 40 -16.25 5.81 11.70
C GLU A 40 -16.62 6.60 12.97
N THR A 41 -17.80 6.38 13.53
CA THR A 41 -18.24 7.02 14.78
C THR A 41 -17.57 6.41 16.03
N LEU A 42 -17.04 5.20 15.91
CA LEU A 42 -16.43 4.47 17.02
C LEU A 42 -14.96 4.83 17.21
N SER A 43 -14.47 4.76 18.44
CA SER A 43 -13.05 4.84 18.74
C SER A 43 -12.27 3.61 18.23
N THR A 44 -10.97 3.73 18.17
CA THR A 44 -10.11 2.61 17.75
C THR A 44 -10.17 1.44 18.73
N GLU A 45 -10.32 1.76 20.00
CA GLU A 45 -10.46 0.81 21.12
C GLU A 45 -11.76 0.02 21.02
N GLU A 46 -12.87 0.69 20.70
CA GLU A 46 -14.19 0.05 20.51
C GLU A 46 -14.20 -0.86 19.28
N LEU A 47 -13.59 -0.42 18.16
CA LEU A 47 -13.42 -1.26 16.98
C LEU A 47 -12.63 -2.53 17.29
N PHE A 48 -11.53 -2.39 18.03
CA PHE A 48 -10.70 -3.53 18.41
C PHE A 48 -11.42 -4.47 19.39
N ALA A 49 -12.19 -3.94 20.34
CA ALA A 49 -13.00 -4.72 21.25
C ALA A 49 -14.04 -5.57 20.51
N ARG A 50 -14.75 -4.99 19.53
CA ARG A 50 -15.71 -5.72 18.67
C ARG A 50 -15.06 -6.86 17.89
N ILE A 51 -13.83 -6.66 17.38
CA ILE A 51 -13.09 -7.73 16.69
C ILE A 51 -12.69 -8.82 17.66
N ARG A 52 -12.20 -8.46 18.85
CA ARG A 52 -11.81 -9.43 19.88
C ARG A 52 -12.96 -10.31 20.34
N GLU A 53 -14.17 -9.75 20.39
CA GLU A 53 -15.38 -10.48 20.73
C GLU A 53 -15.81 -11.45 19.62
N LYS A 54 -15.83 -10.98 18.36
CA LYS A 54 -16.34 -11.74 17.21
C LYS A 54 -15.33 -12.70 16.58
N ASP A 55 -14.07 -12.31 16.53
CA ASP A 55 -12.96 -13.13 15.98
C ASP A 55 -11.69 -12.90 16.80
N PRO A 56 -11.55 -13.57 17.97
CA PRO A 56 -10.39 -13.44 18.85
C PRO A 56 -9.07 -13.77 18.16
N ARG A 57 -9.08 -14.75 17.27
CA ARG A 57 -7.91 -15.13 16.48
C ARG A 57 -7.44 -13.94 15.62
N ARG A 58 -8.36 -13.30 14.92
CA ARG A 58 -8.01 -12.15 14.07
C ARG A 58 -7.52 -10.97 14.89
N ALA A 59 -8.05 -10.78 16.08
CA ALA A 59 -7.59 -9.72 16.99
C ALA A 59 -6.09 -9.86 17.35
N THR A 60 -5.59 -11.09 17.52
CA THR A 60 -4.16 -11.30 17.84
C THR A 60 -3.22 -10.95 16.68
N GLU A 61 -3.72 -10.93 15.44
CA GLU A 61 -2.94 -10.66 14.23
C GLU A 61 -2.94 -9.17 13.83
N LEU A 62 -3.83 -8.37 14.41
CA LEU A 62 -4.02 -6.97 14.04
C LEU A 62 -3.31 -6.02 15.01
N ASP A 63 -2.72 -4.97 14.43
CA ASP A 63 -2.29 -3.81 15.20
C ASP A 63 -3.54 -3.05 15.68
N PRO A 64 -3.78 -2.95 17.01
CA PRO A 64 -4.97 -2.29 17.58
C PRO A 64 -5.02 -0.80 17.26
N LYS A 65 -3.93 -0.18 16.84
CA LYS A 65 -3.86 1.24 16.44
C LYS A 65 -4.15 1.46 14.96
N ASN A 66 -4.23 0.40 14.16
CA ASN A 66 -4.43 0.51 12.72
C ASN A 66 -5.93 0.52 12.36
N ARG A 67 -6.58 1.68 12.55
CA ARG A 67 -8.01 1.88 12.31
C ARG A 67 -8.50 1.31 10.98
N ARG A 68 -7.76 1.56 9.88
CA ARG A 68 -8.16 1.07 8.54
C ARG A 68 -8.25 -0.45 8.48
N ARG A 69 -7.33 -1.16 9.14
CA ARG A 69 -7.36 -2.63 9.20
C ARG A 69 -8.45 -3.14 10.13
N LEU A 70 -8.74 -2.42 11.20
CA LEU A 70 -9.84 -2.76 12.11
C LEU A 70 -11.20 -2.64 11.40
N VAL A 71 -11.45 -1.52 10.73
CA VAL A 71 -12.68 -1.32 9.93
C VAL A 71 -12.81 -2.43 8.87
N ARG A 72 -11.74 -2.73 8.12
CA ARG A 72 -11.80 -3.79 7.10
C ARG A 72 -12.05 -5.17 7.69
N ALA A 73 -11.49 -5.48 8.85
CA ALA A 73 -11.76 -6.75 9.53
C ALA A 73 -13.23 -6.85 9.95
N LEU A 74 -13.82 -5.76 10.46
CA LEU A 74 -15.23 -5.74 10.84
C LEU A 74 -16.18 -5.86 9.64
N GLU A 75 -15.86 -5.25 8.48
CA GLU A 75 -16.61 -5.47 7.24
C GLU A 75 -16.64 -6.95 6.84
N ILE A 76 -15.48 -7.62 6.94
CA ILE A 76 -15.38 -9.05 6.61
C ILE A 76 -16.15 -9.89 7.63
N ILE A 77 -16.02 -9.58 8.91
CA ILE A 77 -16.74 -10.28 9.99
C ILE A 77 -18.24 -10.09 9.86
N ASP A 78 -18.70 -8.89 9.51
CA ASP A 78 -20.12 -8.60 9.31
C ASP A 78 -20.72 -9.45 8.18
N SER A 79 -19.97 -9.62 7.11
CA SER A 79 -20.40 -10.39 5.94
C SER A 79 -20.26 -11.91 6.10
N LEU A 80 -19.17 -12.38 6.74
CA LEU A 80 -18.78 -13.81 6.76
C LEU A 80 -18.76 -14.44 8.16
N GLY A 81 -19.06 -13.67 9.21
CA GLY A 81 -18.98 -14.10 10.62
C GLY A 81 -17.57 -14.07 11.21
N ILE A 82 -16.57 -14.45 10.46
CA ILE A 82 -15.14 -14.42 10.82
C ILE A 82 -14.31 -13.95 9.65
N VAL A 83 -13.07 -13.50 9.90
CA VAL A 83 -12.11 -13.27 8.82
C VAL A 83 -11.53 -14.61 8.35
N PRO A 84 -11.72 -15.02 7.09
CA PRO A 84 -11.17 -16.27 6.59
C PRO A 84 -9.65 -16.32 6.74
N LEU A 85 -9.12 -17.52 6.93
CA LEU A 85 -7.68 -17.76 6.80
C LEU A 85 -7.25 -17.40 5.36
N ARG A 86 -6.07 -16.81 5.24
CA ARG A 86 -5.51 -16.55 3.91
C ARG A 86 -5.23 -17.88 3.22
N HIS A 87 -5.84 -18.05 2.07
CA HIS A 87 -5.52 -19.16 1.17
C HIS A 87 -4.66 -18.61 0.04
N SER A 88 -3.42 -19.06 -0.04
CA SER A 88 -2.56 -18.74 -1.16
C SER A 88 -3.17 -19.32 -2.45
N LEU A 89 -3.08 -18.58 -3.55
CA LEU A 89 -3.38 -19.12 -4.89
C LEU A 89 -2.47 -20.30 -5.25
N PHE A 90 -1.33 -20.39 -4.57
CA PHE A 90 -0.32 -21.45 -4.74
C PHE A 90 -0.29 -22.45 -3.57
N GLY A 91 -1.28 -22.42 -2.66
CA GLY A 91 -1.26 -23.19 -1.42
C GLY A 91 -0.36 -22.54 -0.33
N PRO A 92 -0.20 -23.14 0.84
CA PRO A 92 0.78 -22.70 1.83
C PRO A 92 2.18 -22.72 1.23
N ILE A 93 3.01 -21.72 1.56
CA ILE A 93 4.41 -21.70 1.11
C ILE A 93 5.06 -23.02 1.52
N GLY A 94 5.59 -23.74 0.56
CA GLY A 94 6.22 -25.07 0.76
C GLY A 94 5.30 -26.27 0.54
N GLN A 95 3.98 -26.10 0.35
CA GLN A 95 3.07 -27.22 0.06
C GLN A 95 2.55 -27.25 -1.39
N ASN A 96 2.73 -26.17 -2.14
CA ASN A 96 2.41 -26.19 -3.56
C ASN A 96 3.58 -26.80 -4.35
N LYS A 97 3.33 -27.93 -4.96
CA LYS A 97 4.35 -28.65 -5.77
C LYS A 97 4.66 -27.96 -7.11
N GLU A 98 3.91 -26.90 -7.46
CA GLU A 98 4.06 -26.28 -8.79
C GLU A 98 5.13 -25.18 -8.85
N TYR A 99 5.36 -24.44 -7.73
CA TYR A 99 6.28 -23.32 -7.75
C TYR A 99 7.18 -23.27 -6.51
N ILE A 100 8.47 -23.10 -6.76
CA ILE A 100 9.44 -22.71 -5.73
C ILE A 100 9.68 -21.21 -5.89
N VAL A 101 9.37 -20.44 -4.86
CA VAL A 101 9.56 -18.98 -4.88
C VAL A 101 10.98 -18.64 -4.44
N GLN A 102 11.72 -18.00 -5.34
CA GLN A 102 13.04 -17.45 -5.03
C GLN A 102 12.96 -15.93 -4.96
N TRP A 103 13.39 -15.35 -3.84
CA TRP A 103 13.46 -13.91 -3.64
C TRP A 103 14.81 -13.36 -4.07
N ILE A 104 14.80 -12.31 -4.89
CA ILE A 104 15.96 -11.48 -5.19
C ILE A 104 15.65 -10.10 -4.60
N ILE A 105 16.29 -9.77 -3.49
CA ILE A 105 16.04 -8.52 -2.76
C ILE A 105 17.12 -7.50 -3.12
N ILE A 106 16.70 -6.39 -3.73
CA ILE A 106 17.58 -5.25 -4.02
C ILE A 106 17.34 -4.20 -2.92
N ASP A 107 18.19 -4.19 -1.91
CA ASP A 107 18.11 -3.27 -0.78
C ASP A 107 19.39 -2.44 -0.62
N PRO A 108 19.55 -1.35 -1.39
CA PRO A 108 20.74 -0.50 -1.30
C PRO A 108 20.84 0.16 0.08
N SER A 109 22.05 0.62 0.46
CA SER A 109 22.25 1.39 1.69
C SER A 109 21.34 2.62 1.72
N LYS A 110 21.07 3.14 2.93
CA LYS A 110 20.22 4.32 3.10
C LYS A 110 20.76 5.53 2.32
N ASP A 111 22.08 5.71 2.33
CA ASP A 111 22.73 6.86 1.69
C ASP A 111 22.62 6.79 0.17
N ILE A 112 22.88 5.61 -0.41
CA ILE A 112 22.71 5.37 -1.85
C ILE A 112 21.25 5.58 -2.25
N LEU A 113 20.30 5.05 -1.48
CA LEU A 113 18.88 5.20 -1.77
C LEU A 113 18.45 6.67 -1.68
N ARG A 114 18.90 7.39 -0.64
CA ARG A 114 18.61 8.82 -0.48
C ARG A 114 19.14 9.62 -1.64
N LYS A 115 20.40 9.43 -2.00
CA LYS A 115 21.02 10.11 -3.14
C LYS A 115 20.25 9.87 -4.44
N ARG A 116 19.89 8.61 -4.74
CA ARG A 116 19.12 8.27 -5.95
C ARG A 116 17.72 8.91 -5.96
N LEU A 117 17.06 9.01 -4.81
CA LEU A 117 15.78 9.69 -4.71
C LEU A 117 15.91 11.18 -5.00
N ASP A 118 16.87 11.84 -4.37
CA ASP A 118 17.07 13.28 -4.55
C ASP A 118 17.49 13.63 -5.99
N GLU A 119 18.38 12.85 -6.62
CA GLU A 119 18.77 13.00 -8.02
C GLU A 119 17.58 12.80 -8.97
N ARG A 120 16.74 11.81 -8.70
CA ARG A 120 15.54 11.54 -9.50
C ARG A 120 14.57 12.72 -9.45
N GLU A 121 14.28 13.24 -8.28
CA GLU A 121 13.35 14.36 -8.12
C GLU A 121 13.91 15.65 -8.72
N ALA A 122 15.19 15.94 -8.53
CA ALA A 122 15.85 17.07 -9.16
C ALA A 122 15.81 17.02 -10.70
N THR A 123 15.73 15.81 -11.27
CA THR A 123 15.63 15.62 -12.73
C THR A 123 14.19 15.71 -13.24
N LYS A 124 13.22 15.18 -12.48
CA LYS A 124 11.80 15.17 -12.87
C LYS A 124 11.16 16.56 -12.84
N PHE A 125 11.51 17.34 -11.83
CA PHE A 125 10.91 18.64 -11.59
C PHE A 125 11.06 19.61 -12.77
N PRO A 126 12.27 19.80 -13.32
CA PRO A 126 12.48 20.63 -14.50
C PRO A 126 11.87 20.08 -15.79
N ARG A 127 11.46 18.79 -15.81
CA ARG A 127 10.90 18.11 -16.99
C ARG A 127 9.39 18.23 -17.15
N GLY A 128 8.75 19.13 -16.40
CA GLY A 128 7.34 19.46 -16.61
C GLY A 128 6.35 18.71 -15.74
N LEU A 129 6.75 18.19 -14.57
CA LEU A 129 5.84 17.53 -13.62
C LEU A 129 4.65 18.43 -13.23
N ILE A 130 4.86 19.75 -13.09
CA ILE A 130 3.79 20.69 -12.75
C ILE A 130 2.80 20.80 -13.92
N ASP A 131 3.29 20.90 -15.13
CA ASP A 131 2.43 21.03 -16.32
C ASP A 131 1.66 19.73 -16.60
N GLU A 132 2.31 18.57 -16.40
CA GLU A 132 1.66 17.27 -16.46
C GLU A 132 0.54 17.17 -15.42
N ALA A 133 0.80 17.55 -14.17
CA ALA A 133 -0.20 17.49 -13.12
C ALA A 133 -1.35 18.48 -13.34
N ARG A 134 -1.08 19.64 -13.95
CA ARG A 134 -2.12 20.61 -14.35
C ARG A 134 -3.04 19.99 -15.39
N HIS A 135 -2.46 19.42 -16.45
CA HIS A 135 -3.23 18.77 -17.52
C HIS A 135 -4.08 17.61 -16.96
N VAL A 136 -3.50 16.74 -16.16
CA VAL A 136 -4.24 15.64 -15.52
C VAL A 136 -5.36 16.17 -14.61
N ARG A 137 -5.09 17.24 -13.85
CA ARG A 137 -6.11 17.90 -13.00
C ARG A 137 -7.31 18.40 -13.80
N ASP A 138 -7.03 19.00 -14.96
CA ASP A 138 -8.09 19.54 -15.84
C ASP A 138 -8.97 18.42 -16.40
N GLU A 139 -8.42 17.22 -16.61
CA GLU A 139 -9.17 16.06 -17.09
C GLU A 139 -9.97 15.35 -16.00
N VAL A 140 -9.38 15.14 -14.82
CA VAL A 140 -9.95 14.24 -13.80
C VAL A 140 -10.38 14.92 -12.51
N GLY A 141 -10.07 16.19 -12.32
CA GLY A 141 -10.37 16.99 -11.12
C GLY A 141 -9.47 16.72 -9.93
N ASP A 142 -9.57 17.57 -8.89
CA ASP A 142 -8.69 17.56 -7.71
C ASP A 142 -8.77 16.27 -6.89
N ILE A 143 -9.97 15.70 -6.73
CA ILE A 143 -10.16 14.49 -5.91
C ILE A 143 -9.38 13.34 -6.52
N ARG A 144 -9.57 13.12 -7.83
CA ARG A 144 -8.92 12.02 -8.53
C ARG A 144 -7.41 12.26 -8.68
N LEU A 145 -6.98 13.49 -8.92
CA LEU A 145 -5.56 13.84 -8.95
C LEU A 145 -4.82 13.41 -7.66
N ASN A 146 -5.42 13.66 -6.49
CA ASN A 146 -4.85 13.28 -5.21
C ASN A 146 -4.70 11.76 -5.01
N GLU A 147 -5.48 10.96 -5.73
CA GLU A 147 -5.46 9.50 -5.65
C GLU A 147 -4.42 8.85 -6.58
N LEU A 148 -3.96 9.56 -7.63
CA LEU A 148 -3.06 9.02 -8.64
C LEU A 148 -1.64 8.76 -8.13
N GLY A 149 -1.22 9.47 -7.08
CA GLY A 149 0.07 9.23 -6.47
C GLY A 149 0.56 10.37 -5.59
N LEU A 150 1.70 10.13 -4.96
CA LEU A 150 2.28 11.05 -3.99
C LEU A 150 2.70 12.37 -4.66
N GLU A 151 3.34 12.28 -5.82
CA GLU A 151 3.80 13.43 -6.59
C GLU A 151 2.62 14.29 -7.01
N TYR A 152 1.58 13.71 -7.60
CA TYR A 152 0.38 14.42 -8.02
C TYR A 152 -0.36 15.07 -6.85
N LYS A 153 -0.41 14.41 -5.68
CA LYS A 153 -1.00 15.00 -4.49
C LYS A 153 -0.26 16.26 -4.05
N VAL A 154 1.08 16.23 -4.00
CA VAL A 154 1.89 17.37 -3.55
C VAL A 154 1.84 18.52 -4.56
N VAL A 155 1.89 18.21 -5.86
CA VAL A 155 1.74 19.24 -6.90
C VAL A 155 0.31 19.78 -6.91
N GLY A 156 -0.70 18.94 -6.68
CA GLY A 156 -2.09 19.37 -6.53
C GLY A 156 -2.28 20.38 -5.39
N GLU A 157 -1.64 20.18 -4.24
CA GLU A 157 -1.60 21.16 -3.13
C GLU A 157 -1.05 22.53 -3.61
N PHE A 158 -0.03 22.54 -4.45
CA PHE A 158 0.50 23.75 -5.06
C PHE A 158 -0.48 24.38 -6.06
N LEU A 159 -1.05 23.61 -6.94
CA LEU A 159 -2.02 24.10 -7.94
C LEU A 159 -3.29 24.70 -7.32
N ARG A 160 -3.61 24.33 -6.08
CA ARG A 160 -4.70 24.90 -5.28
C ARG A 160 -4.26 26.09 -4.41
N GLY A 161 -2.99 26.48 -4.45
CA GLY A 161 -2.45 27.57 -3.63
C GLY A 161 -2.23 27.22 -2.15
N GLU A 162 -2.30 25.94 -1.79
CA GLU A 162 -2.06 25.44 -0.41
C GLU A 162 -0.56 25.37 -0.08
N ARG A 163 0.31 25.58 -1.07
CA ARG A 163 1.75 25.42 -0.99
C ARG A 163 2.48 26.34 -1.96
N THR A 164 3.68 26.75 -1.61
CA THR A 164 4.56 27.49 -2.54
C THR A 164 5.37 26.54 -3.42
N GLU A 165 5.83 27.02 -4.57
CA GLU A 165 6.65 26.24 -5.50
C GLU A 165 7.97 25.80 -4.86
N GLU A 166 8.63 26.67 -4.11
CA GLU A 166 9.91 26.40 -3.44
C GLU A 166 9.78 25.26 -2.42
N SER A 167 8.58 25.06 -1.85
CA SER A 167 8.31 24.00 -0.89
C SER A 167 8.07 22.62 -1.52
N LEU A 168 7.87 22.54 -2.84
CA LEU A 168 7.52 21.31 -3.53
C LEU A 168 8.62 20.26 -3.43
N LEU A 169 9.82 20.59 -3.90
CA LEU A 169 10.94 19.64 -3.96
C LEU A 169 11.33 19.14 -2.55
N PRO A 170 11.50 19.98 -1.53
CA PRO A 170 11.74 19.50 -0.16
C PRO A 170 10.64 18.58 0.37
N THR A 171 9.37 18.91 0.08
CA THR A 171 8.24 18.10 0.53
C THR A 171 8.19 16.75 -0.16
N LEU A 172 8.39 16.71 -1.48
CA LEU A 172 8.45 15.47 -2.26
C LEU A 172 9.58 14.58 -1.76
N SER A 173 10.78 15.12 -1.63
CA SER A 173 11.94 14.40 -1.11
C SER A 173 11.65 13.78 0.27
N ALA A 174 11.07 14.55 1.20
CA ALA A 174 10.73 14.06 2.54
C ALA A 174 9.67 12.94 2.50
N LYS A 175 8.59 13.13 1.74
CA LYS A 175 7.50 12.14 1.64
C LYS A 175 7.94 10.87 0.92
N LEU A 176 8.72 10.98 -0.15
CA LEU A 176 9.30 9.84 -0.87
C LEU A 176 10.29 9.05 0.00
N TRP A 177 11.09 9.76 0.80
CA TRP A 177 11.96 9.12 1.76
C TRP A 177 11.18 8.33 2.83
N GLN A 178 10.08 8.88 3.34
CA GLN A 178 9.20 8.15 4.25
C GLN A 178 8.61 6.89 3.58
N TYR A 179 8.21 6.99 2.33
CA TYR A 179 7.71 5.85 1.56
C TYR A 179 8.79 4.77 1.38
N ALA A 180 9.99 5.16 0.97
CA ALA A 180 11.12 4.24 0.82
C ALA A 180 11.50 3.54 2.14
N ARG A 181 11.48 4.27 3.27
CA ARG A 181 11.70 3.68 4.60
C ARG A 181 10.65 2.61 4.96
N ARG A 182 9.39 2.81 4.59
CA ARG A 182 8.34 1.80 4.79
C ARG A 182 8.59 0.56 3.94
N GLN A 183 9.01 0.71 2.69
CA GLN A 183 9.39 -0.41 1.83
C GLN A 183 10.58 -1.17 2.43
N LYS A 184 11.65 -0.49 2.86
CA LYS A 184 12.79 -1.14 3.53
C LYS A 184 12.40 -1.89 4.80
N ALA A 185 11.46 -1.36 5.58
CA ALA A 185 10.97 -2.04 6.78
C ALA A 185 10.23 -3.34 6.43
N TRP A 186 9.60 -3.40 5.28
CA TRP A 186 8.92 -4.59 4.78
C TRP A 186 9.92 -5.63 4.24
N LEU A 187 10.95 -5.20 3.48
CA LEU A 187 12.01 -6.07 2.97
C LEU A 187 12.71 -6.86 4.07
N ARG A 188 12.89 -6.26 5.24
CA ARG A 188 13.48 -6.94 6.42
C ARG A 188 12.67 -8.15 6.90
N LYS A 189 11.39 -8.22 6.60
CA LYS A 189 10.53 -9.35 6.95
C LYS A 189 10.62 -10.51 5.97
N LEU A 190 11.16 -10.26 4.77
CA LEU A 190 11.36 -11.30 3.75
C LEU A 190 12.69 -12.02 3.88
N GLY A 191 13.65 -11.44 4.60
CA GLY A 191 15.01 -11.97 4.76
C GLY A 191 15.19 -12.87 6.01
N HIS A 192 14.10 -13.29 6.64
CA HIS A 192 14.11 -14.19 7.80
C HIS A 192 13.31 -15.45 7.55
#